data_8e4a352ff8d941772426573d9ccf35c1
#
_entry.id   8e4a352ff8d941772426573d9ccf35c1
#
_cell.length_a   1.000
_cell.length_b   1.000
_cell.length_c   1.000
_cell.angle_alpha   90.00
_cell.angle_beta   90.00
_cell.angle_gamma   90.00
#
_symmetry.space_group_name_H-M   'P 1'
#
loop_
_entity.id
_entity.type
_entity.pdbx_description
1 polymer ?
#
loop_
_entity_poly.entity_id
_entity_poly.type
_entity_poly.pdbx_seq_one_letter_code
_entity_poly.pdbx_strand_id
1 'polypeptide(L)'
;MELEVMVPQGHFGYQPQAERQGEYLAIAAGSGITPMMAIMSATLATEPQSRFTLIYGNRSSHSMMFRQALADLKDRYPQRLQVIHLFSQESMDSDLLQGRIDGDKLRQLADHLLDFSRFDEAFICGPAAMMDEAEAALRELGVAEKSIHLERFNTPGGNVKRAAGVQAEGRTVTIRQDGRDRLIALSAEDDSILDAALRQGADLPFACKGGVCATCKCKVLRGEVAMAANYSLEADELAAGYVLSCQSLPTSGDVVVDFDARGMA
;
A
#
# COMPACT_ATOMS: atom_id res chain seq x y z
N MET A 1 15.79 20.19 -15.97
CA MET A 1 15.30 18.86 -16.43
C MET A 1 13.88 18.76 -15.93
N GLU A 2 12.90 18.72 -16.80
CA GLU A 2 11.51 18.48 -16.44
C GLU A 2 11.25 16.97 -16.51
N LEU A 3 10.48 16.46 -15.58
CA LEU A 3 10.03 15.06 -15.54
C LEU A 3 8.51 15.07 -15.56
N GLU A 4 7.92 14.28 -16.46
CA GLU A 4 6.51 13.99 -16.40
C GLU A 4 6.26 12.97 -15.29
N VAL A 5 5.37 13.31 -14.37
CA VAL A 5 4.99 12.44 -13.26
C VAL A 5 3.48 12.31 -13.19
N MET A 6 3.00 11.13 -12.84
CA MET A 6 1.58 10.95 -12.55
C MET A 6 1.20 11.68 -11.27
N VAL A 7 -0.05 12.16 -11.22
CA VAL A 7 -0.63 12.63 -9.95
C VAL A 7 -0.61 11.49 -8.93
N PRO A 8 -0.38 11.78 -7.64
CA PRO A 8 -0.44 10.76 -6.59
C PRO A 8 -1.76 10.01 -6.62
N GLN A 9 -1.70 8.68 -6.44
CA GLN A 9 -2.85 7.79 -6.37
C GLN A 9 -2.81 7.03 -5.04
N GLY A 10 -3.98 6.55 -4.58
CA GLY A 10 -4.09 5.76 -3.36
C GLY A 10 -4.48 6.58 -2.14
N HIS A 11 -4.80 5.88 -1.06
CA HIS A 11 -5.38 6.45 0.16
C HIS A 11 -4.52 6.23 1.41
N PHE A 12 -3.34 5.60 1.25
CA PHE A 12 -2.45 5.40 2.39
C PHE A 12 -1.81 6.72 2.79
N GLY A 13 -2.39 7.32 3.82
CA GLY A 13 -1.96 8.60 4.33
C GLY A 13 -2.75 9.02 5.55
N TYR A 14 -2.39 10.16 6.06
CA TYR A 14 -3.04 10.79 7.17
C TYR A 14 -3.09 12.30 6.90
N GLN A 15 -4.24 12.93 7.15
CA GLN A 15 -4.38 14.38 7.05
C GLN A 15 -4.26 15.00 8.44
N PRO A 16 -3.10 15.56 8.80
CA PRO A 16 -2.87 16.13 10.12
C PRO A 16 -3.75 17.36 10.38
N GLN A 17 -4.15 17.52 11.65
CA GLN A 17 -4.96 18.65 12.12
C GLN A 17 -4.29 19.29 13.33
N ALA A 18 -4.10 20.59 13.33
CA ALA A 18 -3.31 21.32 14.33
C ALA A 18 -3.78 21.13 15.78
N GLU A 19 -5.07 20.90 15.97
CA GLU A 19 -5.71 20.75 17.28
C GLU A 19 -5.68 19.32 17.80
N ARG A 20 -5.30 18.36 16.96
CA ARG A 20 -5.29 16.95 17.34
C ARG A 20 -4.13 16.62 18.27
N GLN A 21 -4.40 15.73 19.22
CA GLN A 21 -3.43 15.20 20.17
C GLN A 21 -3.46 13.68 20.06
N GLY A 22 -2.71 13.15 19.08
CA GLY A 22 -2.71 11.73 18.75
C GLY A 22 -1.43 11.02 19.18
N GLU A 23 -1.58 9.74 19.50
CA GLU A 23 -0.47 8.79 19.67
C GLU A 23 -0.47 7.87 18.44
N TYR A 24 0.57 7.94 17.64
CA TYR A 24 0.66 7.24 16.36
C TYR A 24 1.76 6.19 16.36
N LEU A 25 1.49 5.08 15.70
CA LEU A 25 2.45 4.01 15.48
C LEU A 25 2.79 3.90 13.99
N ALA A 26 4.08 3.79 13.66
CA ALA A 26 4.55 3.37 12.36
C ALA A 26 5.36 2.09 12.49
N ILE A 27 5.07 1.08 11.67
CA ILE A 27 5.84 -0.17 11.57
C ILE A 27 6.35 -0.27 10.14
N ALA A 28 7.67 -0.24 9.98
CA ALA A 28 8.31 -0.27 8.68
C ALA A 28 9.42 -1.30 8.59
N ALA A 29 9.60 -1.91 7.42
CA ALA A 29 10.79 -2.70 7.13
C ALA A 29 11.38 -2.34 5.76
N GLY A 30 12.69 -2.09 5.72
CA GLY A 30 13.41 -1.71 4.49
C GLY A 30 12.80 -0.48 3.81
N SER A 31 12.38 -0.63 2.55
CA SER A 31 11.76 0.46 1.76
C SER A 31 10.40 0.92 2.27
N GLY A 32 9.73 0.14 3.13
CA GLY A 32 8.47 0.55 3.77
C GLY A 32 8.59 1.81 4.63
N ILE A 33 9.80 2.27 4.90
CA ILE A 33 10.07 3.55 5.57
C ILE A 33 9.64 4.77 4.71
N THR A 34 9.52 4.63 3.38
CA THR A 34 9.25 5.77 2.50
C THR A 34 7.94 6.48 2.80
N PRO A 35 6.78 5.82 2.88
CA PRO A 35 5.53 6.48 3.26
C PRO A 35 5.54 6.93 4.71
N MET A 36 6.22 6.20 5.61
CA MET A 36 6.31 6.57 7.02
C MET A 36 7.03 7.89 7.24
N MET A 37 8.11 8.16 6.49
CA MET A 37 8.82 9.44 6.56
C MET A 37 7.92 10.61 6.18
N ALA A 38 7.06 10.45 5.17
CA ALA A 38 6.12 11.48 4.73
C ALA A 38 5.06 11.73 5.82
N ILE A 39 4.40 10.67 6.32
CA ILE A 39 3.34 10.76 7.34
C ILE A 39 3.90 11.34 8.65
N MET A 40 5.01 10.82 9.17
CA MET A 40 5.63 11.32 10.41
C MET A 40 6.05 12.79 10.29
N SER A 41 6.67 13.17 9.16
CA SER A 41 7.13 14.53 8.96
C SER A 41 5.97 15.52 8.92
N ALA A 42 4.90 15.19 8.19
CA ALA A 42 3.72 16.04 8.08
C ALA A 42 2.98 16.14 9.42
N THR A 43 2.75 15.01 10.10
CA THR A 43 2.02 14.97 11.37
C THR A 43 2.78 15.74 12.47
N LEU A 44 4.07 15.46 12.66
CA LEU A 44 4.86 16.12 13.69
C LEU A 44 5.03 17.64 13.45
N ALA A 45 5.01 18.07 12.18
CA ALA A 45 5.06 19.49 11.85
C ALA A 45 3.72 20.21 12.11
N THR A 46 2.61 19.54 11.85
CA THR A 46 1.27 20.15 11.91
C THR A 46 0.62 20.02 13.28
N GLU A 47 0.82 18.90 13.98
CA GLU A 47 0.18 18.56 15.26
C GLU A 47 1.17 18.71 16.42
N PRO A 48 1.22 19.85 17.13
CA PRO A 48 2.25 20.13 18.14
C PRO A 48 2.13 19.25 19.40
N GLN A 49 0.97 18.67 19.67
CA GLN A 49 0.72 17.84 20.85
C GLN A 49 0.83 16.34 20.56
N SER A 50 0.86 15.94 19.30
CA SER A 50 0.88 14.52 18.90
C SER A 50 2.27 13.91 18.97
N ARG A 51 2.32 12.60 19.15
CA ARG A 51 3.53 11.80 19.26
C ARG A 51 3.53 10.67 18.25
N PHE A 52 4.71 10.26 17.85
CA PHE A 52 4.92 9.15 16.95
C PHE A 52 5.90 8.13 17.53
N THR A 53 5.57 6.85 17.44
CA THR A 53 6.48 5.74 17.68
C THR A 53 6.73 5.03 16.36
N LEU A 54 7.99 4.90 15.96
CA LEU A 54 8.42 4.15 14.79
C LEU A 54 9.13 2.87 15.23
N ILE A 55 8.65 1.71 14.77
CA ILE A 55 9.35 0.42 14.83
C ILE A 55 9.92 0.17 13.43
N TYR A 56 11.25 0.18 13.30
CA TYR A 56 11.93 0.11 12.01
C TYR A 56 12.88 -1.08 11.91
N GLY A 57 12.46 -2.08 11.12
CA GLY A 57 13.22 -3.31 10.87
C GLY A 57 14.14 -3.20 9.66
N ASN A 58 15.39 -3.61 9.82
CA ASN A 58 16.41 -3.69 8.78
C ASN A 58 17.31 -4.92 8.98
N ARG A 59 18.14 -5.24 7.98
CA ARG A 59 19.17 -6.28 8.15
C ARG A 59 20.27 -5.79 9.09
N SER A 60 20.74 -4.58 8.86
CA SER A 60 21.78 -3.90 9.65
C SER A 60 21.61 -2.38 9.58
N SER A 61 22.33 -1.68 10.43
CA SER A 61 22.39 -0.20 10.44
C SER A 61 22.88 0.38 9.11
N HIS A 62 23.78 -0.32 8.41
CA HIS A 62 24.31 0.09 7.10
C HIS A 62 23.27 -0.05 5.98
N SER A 63 22.28 -0.92 6.11
CA SER A 63 21.23 -1.12 5.11
C SER A 63 20.02 -0.21 5.28
N MET A 64 20.02 0.65 6.30
CA MET A 64 18.92 1.57 6.58
C MET A 64 18.76 2.63 5.49
N MET A 65 17.59 2.69 4.90
CA MET A 65 17.18 3.83 4.06
C MET A 65 16.82 5.03 4.94
N PHE A 66 17.05 6.24 4.44
CA PHE A 66 16.72 7.51 5.12
C PHE A 66 17.37 7.68 6.51
N ARG A 67 18.48 7.01 6.79
CA ARG A 67 19.14 7.03 8.10
C ARG A 67 19.37 8.45 8.61
N GLN A 68 19.98 9.33 7.79
CA GLN A 68 20.25 10.71 8.17
C GLN A 68 18.95 11.52 8.34
N ALA A 69 18.02 11.42 7.40
CA ALA A 69 16.76 12.15 7.47
C ALA A 69 15.91 11.75 8.71
N LEU A 70 15.97 10.46 9.10
CA LEU A 70 15.30 9.98 10.30
C LEU A 70 15.99 10.51 11.58
N ALA A 71 17.31 10.56 11.60
CA ALA A 71 18.07 11.17 12.70
C ALA A 71 17.72 12.66 12.83
N ASP A 72 17.75 13.42 11.73
CA ASP A 72 17.38 14.84 11.69
C ASP A 72 15.94 15.08 12.17
N LEU A 73 15.00 14.18 11.81
CA LEU A 73 13.61 14.25 12.26
C LEU A 73 13.52 13.98 13.77
N LYS A 74 14.27 12.99 14.28
CA LYS A 74 14.35 12.69 15.71
C LYS A 74 14.93 13.85 16.50
N ASP A 75 15.98 14.48 15.99
CA ASP A 75 16.62 15.63 16.63
C ASP A 75 15.69 16.86 16.66
N ARG A 76 14.86 17.01 15.63
CA ARG A 76 13.83 18.09 15.59
C ARG A 76 12.71 17.87 16.58
N TYR A 77 12.33 16.60 16.84
CA TYR A 77 11.20 16.24 17.68
C TYR A 77 11.59 15.23 18.79
N PRO A 78 12.59 15.53 19.65
CA PRO A 78 13.20 14.55 20.56
C PRO A 78 12.20 13.99 21.59
N GLN A 79 11.18 14.77 21.98
CA GLN A 79 10.16 14.38 22.97
C GLN A 79 8.92 13.74 22.32
N ARG A 80 8.76 13.87 21.01
CA ARG A 80 7.53 13.49 20.29
C ARG A 80 7.73 12.38 19.24
N LEU A 81 8.97 12.06 18.88
CA LEU A 81 9.30 10.93 18.03
C LEU A 81 10.12 9.91 18.80
N GLN A 82 9.58 8.74 19.00
CA GLN A 82 10.32 7.56 19.48
C GLN A 82 10.70 6.69 18.28
N VAL A 83 11.94 6.19 18.23
CA VAL A 83 12.41 5.30 17.17
C VAL A 83 12.99 4.05 17.81
N ILE A 84 12.46 2.89 17.43
CA ILE A 84 12.88 1.57 17.86
C ILE A 84 13.45 0.86 16.64
N HIS A 85 14.76 0.64 16.62
CA HIS A 85 15.42 -0.10 15.56
C HIS A 85 15.47 -1.60 15.90
N LEU A 86 15.09 -2.42 14.93
CA LEU A 86 15.24 -3.88 14.98
C LEU A 86 16.19 -4.35 13.88
N PHE A 87 17.26 -5.06 14.24
CA PHE A 87 18.20 -5.57 13.26
C PHE A 87 18.21 -7.10 13.24
N SER A 88 18.08 -7.69 12.05
CA SER A 88 18.02 -9.14 11.89
C SER A 88 19.36 -9.81 11.63
N GLN A 89 20.41 -9.04 11.28
CA GLN A 89 21.75 -9.54 10.94
C GLN A 89 22.86 -8.72 11.61
N GLU A 90 22.54 -7.92 12.59
CA GLU A 90 23.49 -7.14 13.39
C GLU A 90 23.18 -7.41 14.86
N SER A 91 24.23 -7.68 15.66
CA SER A 91 24.06 -7.92 17.09
C SER A 91 23.69 -6.63 17.80
N MET A 92 22.71 -6.72 18.68
CA MET A 92 22.23 -5.62 19.51
C MET A 92 22.55 -5.92 20.99
N ASP A 93 22.64 -4.86 21.80
CA ASP A 93 22.87 -5.00 23.24
C ASP A 93 21.70 -5.67 24.01
N SER A 94 20.54 -5.77 23.32
CA SER A 94 19.34 -6.39 23.86
C SER A 94 18.70 -7.31 22.83
N ASP A 95 18.37 -8.54 23.24
CA ASP A 95 17.65 -9.52 22.42
C ASP A 95 16.25 -9.00 21.99
N LEU A 96 15.67 -8.10 22.79
CA LEU A 96 14.41 -7.45 22.46
C LEU A 96 14.50 -6.66 21.14
N LEU A 97 15.67 -6.06 20.85
CA LEU A 97 15.91 -5.23 19.66
C LEU A 97 16.55 -6.01 18.51
N GLN A 98 16.79 -7.31 18.68
CA GLN A 98 17.35 -8.18 17.66
C GLN A 98 16.26 -9.01 16.98
N GLY A 99 16.38 -9.20 15.66
CA GLY A 99 15.49 -10.06 14.89
C GLY A 99 14.66 -9.29 13.86
N ARG A 100 13.64 -9.98 13.32
CA ARG A 100 12.68 -9.41 12.38
C ARG A 100 11.46 -8.88 13.14
N ILE A 101 10.72 -8.02 12.48
CA ILE A 101 9.37 -7.66 12.91
C ILE A 101 8.46 -8.82 12.52
N ASP A 102 7.84 -9.43 13.51
CA ASP A 102 6.78 -10.44 13.39
C ASP A 102 5.81 -10.30 14.56
N GLY A 103 4.78 -11.13 14.62
CA GLY A 103 3.77 -11.07 15.68
C GLY A 103 4.36 -11.29 17.07
N ASP A 104 5.31 -12.24 17.20
CA ASP A 104 5.95 -12.54 18.49
C ASP A 104 6.83 -11.39 18.97
N LYS A 105 7.56 -10.73 18.05
CA LYS A 105 8.36 -9.55 18.38
C LYS A 105 7.49 -8.39 18.87
N LEU A 106 6.32 -8.17 18.26
CA LEU A 106 5.39 -7.13 18.72
C LEU A 106 4.83 -7.44 20.11
N ARG A 107 4.51 -8.71 20.41
CA ARG A 107 4.11 -9.13 21.77
C ARG A 107 5.23 -8.92 22.79
N GLN A 108 6.49 -9.28 22.45
CA GLN A 108 7.64 -9.00 23.31
C GLN A 108 7.83 -7.49 23.57
N LEU A 109 7.63 -6.65 22.54
CA LEU A 109 7.68 -5.19 22.72
C LEU A 109 6.52 -4.70 23.59
N ALA A 110 5.35 -5.31 23.51
CA ALA A 110 4.21 -4.99 24.38
C ALA A 110 4.49 -5.34 25.85
N ASP A 111 5.11 -6.48 26.11
CA ASP A 111 5.41 -6.94 27.47
C ASP A 111 6.48 -6.08 28.18
N HIS A 112 7.36 -5.41 27.42
CA HIS A 112 8.56 -4.80 28.01
C HIS A 112 8.75 -3.32 27.69
N LEU A 113 8.12 -2.76 26.66
CA LEU A 113 8.50 -1.44 26.16
C LEU A 113 7.34 -0.53 25.75
N LEU A 114 6.27 -1.07 25.16
CA LEU A 114 5.22 -0.30 24.53
C LEU A 114 3.83 -0.75 24.99
N ASP A 115 2.97 0.20 25.27
CA ASP A 115 1.53 -0.04 25.41
C ASP A 115 0.85 0.23 24.07
N PHE A 116 0.52 -0.82 23.34
CA PHE A 116 -0.09 -0.70 22.00
C PHE A 116 -1.54 -0.22 22.06
N SER A 117 -2.27 -0.42 23.17
CA SER A 117 -3.66 0.01 23.30
C SER A 117 -3.86 1.52 23.27
N ARG A 118 -2.78 2.28 23.45
CA ARG A 118 -2.81 3.75 23.45
C ARG A 118 -2.69 4.40 22.07
N PHE A 119 -2.37 3.62 21.03
CA PHE A 119 -2.23 4.19 19.69
C PHE A 119 -3.57 4.43 19.03
N ASP A 120 -3.80 5.66 18.58
CA ASP A 120 -4.99 6.08 17.86
C ASP A 120 -5.01 5.60 16.41
N GLU A 121 -3.84 5.59 15.76
CA GLU A 121 -3.65 5.12 14.38
C GLU A 121 -2.32 4.36 14.27
N ALA A 122 -2.32 3.30 13.49
CA ALA A 122 -1.14 2.49 13.19
C ALA A 122 -0.95 2.35 11.68
N PHE A 123 0.25 2.65 11.19
CA PHE A 123 0.64 2.58 9.78
C PHE A 123 1.67 1.50 9.58
N ILE A 124 1.42 0.56 8.66
CA ILE A 124 2.30 -0.61 8.43
C ILE A 124 2.70 -0.66 6.97
N CYS A 125 4.01 -0.74 6.68
CA CYS A 125 4.54 -0.93 5.33
C CYS A 125 5.83 -1.75 5.33
N GLY A 126 5.87 -2.82 4.51
CA GLY A 126 7.01 -3.70 4.41
C GLY A 126 6.70 -5.00 3.67
N PRO A 127 7.47 -6.09 3.92
CA PRO A 127 7.18 -7.40 3.36
C PRO A 127 5.79 -7.91 3.75
N ALA A 128 5.10 -8.58 2.81
CA ALA A 128 3.69 -8.99 3.00
C ALA A 128 3.49 -9.83 4.27
N ALA A 129 4.32 -10.84 4.51
CA ALA A 129 4.22 -11.68 5.71
C ALA A 129 4.36 -10.86 7.01
N MET A 130 5.32 -9.91 7.05
CA MET A 130 5.46 -9.00 8.20
C MET A 130 4.20 -8.17 8.43
N MET A 131 3.61 -7.65 7.35
CA MET A 131 2.40 -6.82 7.44
C MET A 131 1.20 -7.61 7.96
N ASP A 132 1.00 -8.84 7.45
CA ASP A 132 -0.09 -9.70 7.86
C ASP A 132 0.03 -10.11 9.34
N GLU A 133 1.24 -10.47 9.79
CA GLU A 133 1.52 -10.79 11.18
C GLU A 133 1.41 -9.57 12.11
N ALA A 134 1.90 -8.40 11.67
CA ALA A 134 1.82 -7.18 12.44
C ALA A 134 0.36 -6.72 12.61
N GLU A 135 -0.45 -6.77 11.55
CA GLU A 135 -1.87 -6.45 11.60
C GLU A 135 -2.60 -7.34 12.61
N ALA A 136 -2.38 -8.67 12.54
CA ALA A 136 -2.99 -9.61 13.46
C ALA A 136 -2.58 -9.34 14.92
N ALA A 137 -1.28 -9.13 15.17
CA ALA A 137 -0.77 -8.86 16.50
C ALA A 137 -1.29 -7.52 17.06
N LEU A 138 -1.40 -6.45 16.25
CA LEU A 138 -1.93 -5.18 16.70
C LEU A 138 -3.39 -5.26 17.14
N ARG A 139 -4.22 -6.05 16.43
CA ARG A 139 -5.61 -6.32 16.84
C ARG A 139 -5.67 -7.03 18.19
N GLU A 140 -4.83 -8.06 18.40
CA GLU A 140 -4.71 -8.76 19.68
C GLU A 140 -4.26 -7.84 20.82
N LEU A 141 -3.36 -6.88 20.53
CA LEU A 141 -2.81 -5.92 21.47
C LEU A 141 -3.72 -4.68 21.70
N GLY A 142 -4.93 -4.69 21.14
CA GLY A 142 -5.98 -3.71 21.44
C GLY A 142 -6.03 -2.49 20.52
N VAL A 143 -5.29 -2.47 19.40
CA VAL A 143 -5.44 -1.44 18.38
C VAL A 143 -6.72 -1.70 17.58
N ALA A 144 -7.57 -0.69 17.42
CA ALA A 144 -8.82 -0.84 16.70
C ALA A 144 -8.57 -1.14 15.22
N GLU A 145 -9.28 -2.12 14.65
CA GLU A 145 -9.09 -2.55 13.24
C GLU A 145 -9.19 -1.39 12.25
N LYS A 146 -10.14 -0.49 12.44
CA LYS A 146 -10.35 0.69 11.60
C LYS A 146 -9.20 1.71 11.64
N SER A 147 -8.34 1.61 12.66
CA SER A 147 -7.17 2.46 12.87
C SER A 147 -5.88 1.82 12.39
N ILE A 148 -5.93 0.64 11.76
CA ILE A 148 -4.76 -0.04 11.21
C ILE A 148 -4.75 0.16 9.69
N HIS A 149 -3.71 0.84 9.20
CA HIS A 149 -3.53 1.19 7.80
C HIS A 149 -2.35 0.42 7.21
N LEU A 150 -2.55 -0.16 6.03
CA LEU A 150 -1.57 -1.01 5.34
C LEU A 150 -1.20 -0.42 3.99
N GLU A 151 0.10 -0.27 3.70
CA GLU A 151 0.60 0.07 2.36
C GLU A 151 1.41 -1.09 1.79
N ARG A 152 0.90 -1.71 0.74
CA ARG A 152 1.52 -2.86 0.10
C ARG A 152 2.25 -2.43 -1.18
N PHE A 153 3.57 -2.65 -1.23
CA PHE A 153 4.37 -2.39 -2.44
C PHE A 153 4.36 -3.57 -3.42
N ASN A 154 4.11 -4.77 -2.91
CA ASN A 154 4.09 -6.00 -3.70
C ASN A 154 2.84 -6.81 -3.37
N THR A 155 2.36 -7.56 -4.34
CA THR A 155 1.25 -8.49 -4.15
C THR A 155 1.68 -9.68 -3.30
N PRO A 156 0.91 -10.08 -2.28
CA PRO A 156 1.15 -11.32 -1.57
C PRO A 156 1.11 -12.51 -2.54
N GLY A 157 2.22 -13.27 -2.63
CA GLY A 157 2.28 -14.50 -3.42
C GLY A 157 2.84 -14.38 -4.84
N GLY A 158 3.37 -13.21 -5.23
CA GLY A 158 4.00 -13.08 -6.58
C GLY A 158 3.03 -13.24 -7.71
N ASN A 159 3.01 -13.42 -8.82
CA ASN A 159 2.17 -13.49 -10.01
C ASN A 159 0.67 -13.35 -9.77
N VAL A 160 0.07 -12.46 -10.50
CA VAL A 160 -1.38 -12.26 -10.63
C VAL A 160 -2.04 -13.62 -10.83
N LYS A 161 -2.84 -14.06 -9.86
CA LYS A 161 -3.72 -15.20 -10.08
C LYS A 161 -4.88 -14.70 -10.92
N ARG A 162 -5.10 -15.34 -12.06
CA ARG A 162 -6.29 -15.13 -12.88
C ARG A 162 -7.55 -15.19 -12.02
N ALA A 163 -8.51 -14.31 -12.25
CA ALA A 163 -9.80 -14.40 -11.56
C ALA A 163 -10.38 -15.81 -11.74
N ALA A 164 -10.59 -16.52 -10.63
CA ALA A 164 -10.91 -17.93 -10.65
C ALA A 164 -12.21 -18.19 -11.42
N GLY A 165 -12.20 -19.16 -12.34
CA GLY A 165 -13.38 -19.56 -13.11
C GLY A 165 -13.78 -18.64 -14.27
N VAL A 166 -13.03 -17.57 -14.55
CA VAL A 166 -13.35 -16.68 -15.68
C VAL A 166 -12.66 -17.18 -16.95
N GLN A 167 -13.46 -17.54 -17.94
CA GLN A 167 -13.01 -17.79 -19.31
C GLN A 167 -13.14 -16.51 -20.12
N ALA A 168 -12.04 -15.88 -20.43
CA ALA A 168 -11.99 -14.62 -21.18
C ALA A 168 -11.65 -14.81 -22.67
N GLU A 169 -11.26 -16.02 -23.06
CA GLU A 169 -10.93 -16.34 -24.45
C GLU A 169 -12.08 -16.04 -25.40
N GLY A 170 -11.76 -15.35 -26.50
CA GLY A 170 -12.74 -14.94 -27.51
C GLY A 170 -13.60 -13.75 -27.11
N ARG A 171 -13.46 -13.20 -25.90
CA ARG A 171 -14.14 -11.97 -25.49
C ARG A 171 -13.39 -10.74 -26.00
N THR A 172 -14.12 -9.64 -26.12
CA THR A 172 -13.56 -8.35 -26.50
C THR A 172 -13.85 -7.30 -25.42
N VAL A 173 -12.91 -6.39 -25.24
CA VAL A 173 -13.06 -5.22 -24.37
C VAL A 173 -12.76 -3.96 -25.18
N THR A 174 -13.63 -2.98 -25.15
CA THR A 174 -13.34 -1.66 -25.69
C THR A 174 -12.65 -0.84 -24.60
N ILE A 175 -11.46 -0.37 -24.89
CA ILE A 175 -10.68 0.50 -24.00
C ILE A 175 -10.81 1.93 -24.54
N ARG A 176 -11.26 2.85 -23.69
CA ARG A 176 -11.24 4.29 -23.94
C ARG A 176 -10.03 4.89 -23.26
N GLN A 177 -9.22 5.61 -24.06
CA GLN A 177 -8.06 6.33 -23.56
C GLN A 177 -7.77 7.54 -24.46
N ASP A 178 -7.49 8.70 -23.86
CA ASP A 178 -7.24 9.98 -24.57
C ASP A 178 -8.34 10.31 -25.59
N GLY A 179 -9.61 10.05 -25.20
CA GLY A 179 -10.79 10.26 -26.02
C GLY A 179 -10.92 9.31 -27.22
N ARG A 180 -10.14 8.23 -27.28
CA ARG A 180 -10.15 7.24 -28.37
C ARG A 180 -10.58 5.87 -27.85
N ASP A 181 -11.39 5.18 -28.64
CA ASP A 181 -11.82 3.81 -28.36
C ASP A 181 -10.94 2.82 -29.12
N ARG A 182 -10.45 1.79 -28.44
CA ARG A 182 -9.68 0.69 -29.01
C ARG A 182 -10.29 -0.64 -28.61
N LEU A 183 -10.59 -1.50 -29.58
CA LEU A 183 -11.09 -2.84 -29.33
C LEU A 183 -9.92 -3.80 -29.08
N ILE A 184 -9.97 -4.52 -27.97
CA ILE A 184 -8.96 -5.49 -27.54
C ILE A 184 -9.60 -6.87 -27.47
N ALA A 185 -9.04 -7.84 -28.18
CA ALA A 185 -9.47 -9.24 -28.10
C ALA A 185 -8.65 -9.98 -27.04
N LEU A 186 -9.31 -10.70 -26.16
CA LEU A 186 -8.65 -11.52 -25.13
C LEU A 186 -8.37 -12.92 -25.68
N SER A 187 -7.20 -13.46 -25.34
CA SER A 187 -6.77 -14.82 -25.61
C SER A 187 -6.76 -15.67 -24.34
N ALA A 188 -6.55 -16.99 -24.51
CA ALA A 188 -6.38 -17.89 -23.38
C ALA A 188 -5.13 -17.58 -22.51
N GLU A 189 -4.15 -16.89 -23.08
CA GLU A 189 -2.89 -16.56 -22.42
C GLU A 189 -2.94 -15.26 -21.62
N ASP A 190 -3.99 -14.44 -21.80
CA ASP A 190 -4.10 -13.15 -21.11
C ASP A 190 -4.61 -13.35 -19.70
N ASP A 191 -3.83 -12.91 -18.71
CA ASP A 191 -4.21 -12.95 -17.29
C ASP A 191 -5.13 -11.79 -16.88
N SER A 192 -5.15 -10.73 -17.70
CA SER A 192 -5.93 -9.51 -17.41
C SER A 192 -6.26 -8.71 -18.67
N ILE A 193 -7.20 -7.76 -18.54
CA ILE A 193 -7.48 -6.75 -19.58
C ILE A 193 -6.21 -5.97 -19.93
N LEU A 194 -5.41 -5.61 -18.93
CA LEU A 194 -4.14 -4.91 -19.14
C LEU A 194 -3.18 -5.73 -19.99
N ASP A 195 -3.00 -7.02 -19.70
CA ASP A 195 -2.06 -7.87 -20.44
C ASP A 195 -2.49 -8.05 -21.89
N ALA A 196 -3.80 -8.27 -22.14
CA ALA A 196 -4.37 -8.31 -23.47
C ALA A 196 -4.13 -7.01 -24.26
N ALA A 197 -4.28 -5.87 -23.61
CA ALA A 197 -4.08 -4.56 -24.22
C ALA A 197 -2.61 -4.30 -24.57
N LEU A 198 -1.69 -4.58 -23.64
CA LEU A 198 -0.25 -4.42 -23.83
C LEU A 198 0.24 -5.34 -24.95
N ARG A 199 -0.21 -6.60 -25.00
CA ARG A 199 0.11 -7.55 -26.06
C ARG A 199 -0.30 -7.02 -27.45
N GLN A 200 -1.37 -6.25 -27.52
CA GLN A 200 -1.85 -5.63 -28.76
C GLN A 200 -1.30 -4.21 -28.99
N GLY A 201 -0.28 -3.80 -28.22
CA GLY A 201 0.43 -2.54 -28.41
C GLY A 201 -0.37 -1.31 -27.91
N ALA A 202 -1.28 -1.47 -26.94
CA ALA A 202 -1.85 -0.34 -26.24
C ALA A 202 -0.83 0.20 -25.22
N ASP A 203 -0.76 1.51 -25.07
CA ASP A 203 0.08 2.18 -24.09
C ASP A 203 -0.80 2.60 -22.90
N LEU A 204 -1.05 1.68 -21.98
CA LEU A 204 -1.86 1.90 -20.81
C LEU A 204 -0.99 2.14 -19.57
N PRO A 205 -1.42 2.97 -18.62
CA PRO A 205 -0.68 3.20 -17.40
C PRO A 205 -0.74 1.97 -16.49
N PHE A 206 0.44 1.51 -16.05
CA PHE A 206 0.57 0.46 -15.06
C PHE A 206 1.92 0.53 -14.33
N ALA A 207 2.03 -0.13 -13.16
CA ALA A 207 3.29 -0.27 -12.43
C ALA A 207 3.41 -1.65 -11.78
N CYS A 208 2.68 -1.96 -10.72
CA CYS A 208 2.87 -3.16 -9.90
C CYS A 208 2.32 -4.45 -10.53
N LYS A 209 1.32 -4.37 -11.40
CA LYS A 209 0.52 -5.50 -11.93
C LYS A 209 -0.08 -6.42 -10.85
N GLY A 210 -0.12 -5.96 -9.59
CA GLY A 210 -0.49 -6.78 -8.44
C GLY A 210 -1.68 -6.25 -7.62
N GLY A 211 -2.39 -5.24 -8.13
CA GLY A 211 -3.57 -4.72 -7.45
C GLY A 211 -3.30 -3.77 -6.26
N VAL A 212 -2.06 -3.27 -6.10
CA VAL A 212 -1.66 -2.48 -4.91
C VAL A 212 -1.39 -0.99 -5.21
N CYS A 213 -1.14 -0.59 -6.48
CA CYS A 213 -0.68 0.78 -6.76
C CYS A 213 -1.74 1.68 -7.42
N ALA A 214 -2.92 1.17 -7.74
CA ALA A 214 -4.00 1.85 -8.46
C ALA A 214 -3.60 2.53 -9.80
N THR A 215 -2.36 2.39 -10.27
CA THR A 215 -1.89 3.03 -11.51
C THR A 215 -2.72 2.61 -12.73
N CYS A 216 -3.18 1.37 -12.77
CA CYS A 216 -3.99 0.81 -13.85
C CYS A 216 -5.52 0.93 -13.61
N LYS A 217 -5.93 1.81 -12.68
CA LYS A 217 -7.35 2.07 -12.40
C LYS A 217 -8.08 2.56 -13.65
N CYS A 218 -9.23 1.97 -13.93
CA CYS A 218 -10.13 2.42 -14.97
C CYS A 218 -11.58 2.23 -14.53
N LYS A 219 -12.51 2.87 -15.20
CA LYS A 219 -13.94 2.77 -14.89
C LYS A 219 -14.67 1.86 -15.88
N VAL A 220 -15.45 0.92 -15.38
CA VAL A 220 -16.34 0.11 -16.22
C VAL A 220 -17.56 0.97 -16.60
N LEU A 221 -17.69 1.29 -17.88
CA LEU A 221 -18.83 2.04 -18.42
C LEU A 221 -19.97 1.12 -18.86
N ARG A 222 -19.63 -0.09 -19.31
CA ARG A 222 -20.59 -1.09 -19.78
C ARG A 222 -20.04 -2.50 -19.56
N GLY A 223 -20.95 -3.45 -19.31
CA GLY A 223 -20.61 -4.84 -19.07
C GLY A 223 -20.14 -5.09 -17.65
N GLU A 224 -19.59 -6.27 -17.45
CA GLU A 224 -19.12 -6.74 -16.14
C GLU A 224 -17.73 -7.33 -16.25
N VAL A 225 -16.96 -7.16 -15.18
CA VAL A 225 -15.62 -7.74 -15.01
C VAL A 225 -15.49 -8.41 -13.65
N ALA A 226 -14.66 -9.44 -13.55
CA ALA A 226 -14.24 -10.02 -12.28
C ALA A 226 -12.80 -9.61 -12.00
N MET A 227 -12.56 -9.13 -10.79
CA MET A 227 -11.26 -8.69 -10.31
C MET A 227 -10.66 -9.75 -9.38
N ALA A 228 -9.44 -10.22 -9.66
CA ALA A 228 -8.78 -11.28 -8.91
C ALA A 228 -8.28 -10.82 -7.54
N ALA A 229 -7.81 -9.57 -7.44
CA ALA A 229 -7.32 -8.97 -6.22
C ALA A 229 -7.52 -7.45 -6.24
N ASN A 230 -7.82 -6.89 -5.08
CA ASN A 230 -7.89 -5.45 -4.87
C ASN A 230 -7.33 -5.11 -3.49
N TYR A 231 -6.25 -4.33 -3.45
CA TYR A 231 -5.62 -3.85 -2.23
C TYR A 231 -5.55 -2.32 -2.18
N SER A 232 -6.09 -1.63 -3.21
CA SER A 232 -5.91 -0.18 -3.37
C SER A 232 -7.18 0.60 -3.67
N LEU A 233 -8.26 -0.03 -4.13
CA LEU A 233 -9.54 0.66 -4.36
C LEU A 233 -10.42 0.54 -3.13
N GLU A 234 -10.99 1.67 -2.73
CA GLU A 234 -11.93 1.76 -1.62
C GLU A 234 -13.36 1.33 -2.04
N ALA A 235 -14.22 1.14 -1.04
CA ALA A 235 -15.58 0.65 -1.28
C ALA A 235 -16.44 1.59 -2.14
N ASP A 236 -16.26 2.89 -2.03
CA ASP A 236 -16.93 3.92 -2.82
C ASP A 236 -16.44 3.94 -4.28
N GLU A 237 -15.15 3.72 -4.52
CA GLU A 237 -14.58 3.58 -5.86
C GLU A 237 -15.13 2.32 -6.55
N LEU A 238 -15.17 1.20 -5.84
CA LEU A 238 -15.78 -0.03 -6.34
C LEU A 238 -17.27 0.17 -6.67
N ALA A 239 -18.00 0.84 -5.77
CA ALA A 239 -19.42 1.17 -5.98
C ALA A 239 -19.62 2.14 -7.17
N ALA A 240 -18.66 3.02 -7.44
CA ALA A 240 -18.64 3.91 -8.60
C ALA A 240 -18.24 3.22 -9.91
N GLY A 241 -17.90 1.93 -9.87
CA GLY A 241 -17.54 1.10 -11.02
C GLY A 241 -16.07 1.14 -11.40
N TYR A 242 -15.19 1.61 -10.53
CA TYR A 242 -13.74 1.53 -10.77
C TYR A 242 -13.19 0.13 -10.52
N VAL A 243 -12.23 -0.26 -11.36
CA VAL A 243 -11.54 -1.54 -11.29
C VAL A 243 -10.06 -1.38 -11.61
N LEU A 244 -9.27 -2.38 -11.26
CA LEU A 244 -7.85 -2.46 -11.62
C LEU A 244 -7.70 -3.32 -12.86
N SER A 245 -7.38 -2.73 -14.01
CA SER A 245 -7.29 -3.45 -15.28
C SER A 245 -6.28 -4.60 -15.28
N CYS A 246 -5.23 -4.52 -14.44
CA CYS A 246 -4.24 -5.59 -14.27
C CYS A 246 -4.75 -6.79 -13.47
N GLN A 247 -5.91 -6.67 -12.83
CA GLN A 247 -6.54 -7.72 -12.03
C GLN A 247 -7.89 -8.16 -12.59
N SER A 248 -8.35 -7.53 -13.66
CA SER A 248 -9.72 -7.69 -14.16
C SER A 248 -9.76 -8.49 -15.44
N LEU A 249 -10.73 -9.40 -15.52
CA LEU A 249 -11.13 -10.13 -16.74
C LEU A 249 -12.61 -9.88 -17.03
N PRO A 250 -13.04 -9.77 -18.30
CA PRO A 250 -14.44 -9.58 -18.65
C PRO A 250 -15.26 -10.83 -18.28
N THR A 251 -16.43 -10.64 -17.68
CA THR A 251 -17.40 -11.69 -17.37
C THR A 251 -18.63 -11.64 -18.28
N SER A 252 -18.90 -10.48 -18.91
CA SER A 252 -19.94 -10.30 -19.95
C SER A 252 -19.34 -10.17 -21.35
N GLY A 253 -20.19 -10.21 -22.39
CA GLY A 253 -19.74 -10.20 -23.80
C GLY A 253 -19.32 -8.84 -24.33
N ASP A 254 -19.78 -7.75 -23.74
CA ASP A 254 -19.61 -6.38 -24.26
C ASP A 254 -19.15 -5.45 -23.14
N VAL A 255 -17.86 -5.40 -22.92
CA VAL A 255 -17.23 -4.63 -21.85
C VAL A 255 -16.57 -3.38 -22.42
N VAL A 256 -16.85 -2.22 -21.80
CA VAL A 256 -16.19 -0.95 -22.08
C VAL A 256 -15.56 -0.44 -20.81
N VAL A 257 -14.24 -0.20 -20.84
CA VAL A 257 -13.48 0.40 -19.74
C VAL A 257 -12.89 1.74 -20.17
N ASP A 258 -12.90 2.70 -19.26
CA ASP A 258 -12.49 4.09 -19.51
C ASP A 258 -11.32 4.45 -18.59
N PHE A 259 -10.17 4.75 -19.19
CA PHE A 259 -8.97 5.21 -18.48
C PHE A 259 -8.94 6.74 -18.34
N ASP A 260 -9.82 7.47 -19.04
CA ASP A 260 -9.91 8.92 -18.91
C ASP A 260 -10.76 9.32 -17.69
N ALA A 261 -11.68 8.45 -17.26
CA ALA A 261 -12.51 8.60 -16.06
C ALA A 261 -11.73 8.27 -14.76
N ARG A 262 -10.51 8.78 -14.61
CA ARG A 262 -9.75 8.66 -13.37
C ARG A 262 -10.30 9.67 -12.38
N GLY A 263 -11.24 9.27 -11.54
CA GLY A 263 -11.97 10.13 -10.62
C GLY A 263 -11.21 11.37 -10.14
N MET A 264 -11.93 12.48 -10.06
CA MET A 264 -11.36 13.69 -9.46
C MET A 264 -10.95 13.39 -8.03
N ALA A 265 -9.69 13.68 -7.73
CA ALA A 265 -9.13 13.60 -6.38
C ALA A 265 -9.86 14.57 -5.45
#